data_72e2727e0fcf9a9e2c625e112fd5826b
#
_entry.id   72e2727e0fcf9a9e2c625e112fd5826b
#
_cell.length_a   1.000
_cell.length_b   1.000
_cell.length_c   1.000
_cell.angle_alpha   90.00
_cell.angle_beta   90.00
_cell.angle_gamma   90.00
#
_symmetry.space_group_name_H-M   'P 1'
#
loop_
_entity.id
_entity.type
_entity.pdbx_description
1 polymer ?
#
loop_
_entity_poly.entity_id
_entity_poly.type
_entity_poly.pdbx_seq_one_letter_code
_entity_poly.pdbx_strand_id
1 'polypeptide(L)'
;MTATTPTRHEARAHALAEKLVEFLETNEVSDGLFAADMFCDFTMPTWRLQASGLKDSVALRLAGHPGPGTAPRWRFDPTPTGFVLEVEEAWDSGGEHWTCRELFRADISDAGITQLSVYCTGDWDAERRAEHAAAVTLIRP
;
A
#
# COMPACT_ATOMS: atom_id res chain seq x y z
N MET A 1 -22.84 23.39 -4.56
CA MET A 1 -22.57 22.03 -4.02
C MET A 1 -21.98 22.15 -2.63
N THR A 2 -22.67 21.64 -1.64
CA THR A 2 -22.14 21.55 -0.27
C THR A 2 -21.31 20.28 -0.15
N ALA A 3 -20.05 20.42 0.29
CA ALA A 3 -19.22 19.28 0.62
C ALA A 3 -19.86 18.52 1.81
N THR A 4 -20.03 17.22 1.68
CA THR A 4 -20.54 16.40 2.76
C THR A 4 -19.44 16.19 3.81
N THR A 5 -19.75 16.44 5.08
CA THR A 5 -18.82 16.15 6.18
C THR A 5 -18.63 14.64 6.29
N PRO A 6 -17.38 14.13 6.35
CA PRO A 6 -17.14 12.69 6.50
C PRO A 6 -17.71 12.18 7.82
N THR A 7 -18.19 10.94 7.81
CA THR A 7 -18.60 10.25 9.03
C THR A 7 -17.39 9.97 9.93
N ARG A 8 -17.64 9.63 11.20
CA ARG A 8 -16.57 9.22 12.14
C ARG A 8 -15.78 8.02 11.57
N HIS A 9 -16.47 7.06 10.96
CA HIS A 9 -15.84 5.90 10.34
C HIS A 9 -14.96 6.32 9.17
N GLU A 10 -15.45 7.17 8.27
CA GLU A 10 -14.69 7.66 7.11
C GLU A 10 -13.47 8.48 7.54
N ALA A 11 -13.59 9.32 8.55
CA ALA A 11 -12.48 10.09 9.09
C ALA A 11 -11.39 9.19 9.69
N ARG A 12 -11.80 8.14 10.42
CA ARG A 12 -10.88 7.15 10.97
C ARG A 12 -10.20 6.33 9.87
N ALA A 13 -10.97 5.89 8.88
CA ALA A 13 -10.42 5.16 7.73
C ALA A 13 -9.37 6.01 6.98
N HIS A 14 -9.65 7.29 6.77
CA HIS A 14 -8.71 8.20 6.13
C HIS A 14 -7.43 8.38 6.95
N ALA A 15 -7.55 8.54 8.26
CA ALA A 15 -6.40 8.67 9.15
C ALA A 15 -5.51 7.41 9.13
N LEU A 16 -6.11 6.21 9.08
CA LEU A 16 -5.37 4.96 8.95
C LEU A 16 -4.73 4.81 7.57
N ALA A 17 -5.39 5.27 6.50
CA ALA A 17 -4.81 5.29 5.17
C ALA A 17 -3.57 6.19 5.10
N GLU A 18 -3.60 7.38 5.72
CA GLU A 18 -2.43 8.26 5.80
C GLU A 18 -1.28 7.60 6.56
N LYS A 19 -1.57 6.92 7.68
CA LYS A 19 -0.56 6.15 8.42
C LYS A 19 -0.01 4.97 7.61
N LEU A 20 -0.84 4.33 6.80
CA LEU A 20 -0.40 3.27 5.91
C LEU A 20 0.57 3.82 4.85
N VAL A 21 0.26 4.95 4.23
CA VAL A 21 1.18 5.61 3.28
C VAL A 21 2.51 5.94 3.95
N GLU A 22 2.48 6.51 5.16
CA GLU A 22 3.70 6.78 5.94
C GLU A 22 4.52 5.51 6.18
N PHE A 23 3.85 4.41 6.55
CA PHE A 23 4.51 3.11 6.70
C PHE A 23 5.16 2.63 5.39
N LEU A 24 4.47 2.78 4.26
CA LEU A 24 5.02 2.40 2.95
C LEU A 24 6.28 3.21 2.61
N GLU A 25 6.34 4.47 3.02
CA GLU A 25 7.48 5.35 2.76
C GLU A 25 8.66 5.13 3.73
N THR A 26 8.38 4.82 4.99
CA THR A 26 9.40 4.77 6.06
C THR A 26 9.75 3.36 6.53
N ASN A 27 8.90 2.37 6.28
CA ASN A 27 8.95 1.03 6.90
C ASN A 27 8.80 1.04 8.43
N GLU A 28 8.36 2.17 9.01
CA GLU A 28 8.12 2.31 10.43
C GLU A 28 6.63 2.21 10.74
N VAL A 29 6.27 1.31 11.66
CA VAL A 29 4.88 1.11 12.08
C VAL A 29 4.54 2.13 13.16
N SER A 30 3.61 3.04 12.85
CA SER A 30 3.07 3.96 13.87
C SER A 30 2.06 3.25 14.76
N ASP A 31 1.95 3.73 16.02
CA ASP A 31 1.00 3.19 16.97
C ASP A 31 -0.44 3.24 16.43
N GLY A 32 -1.17 2.14 16.58
CA GLY A 32 -2.56 2.06 16.18
C GLY A 32 -2.81 1.86 14.69
N LEU A 33 -1.75 1.71 13.88
CA LEU A 33 -1.91 1.41 12.45
C LEU A 33 -2.44 0.00 12.22
N PHE A 34 -1.79 -1.00 12.79
CA PHE A 34 -2.15 -2.40 12.61
C PHE A 34 -2.61 -3.03 13.92
N ALA A 35 -3.67 -3.84 13.86
CA ALA A 35 -4.03 -4.70 14.97
C ALA A 35 -2.97 -5.78 15.18
N ALA A 36 -2.76 -6.20 16.42
CA ALA A 36 -1.74 -7.21 16.77
C ALA A 36 -1.97 -8.56 16.05
N ASP A 37 -3.23 -8.91 15.81
CA ASP A 37 -3.67 -10.15 15.16
C ASP A 37 -4.05 -9.97 13.69
N MET A 38 -3.56 -8.91 13.05
CA MET A 38 -3.87 -8.63 11.65
C MET A 38 -3.54 -9.80 10.72
N PHE A 39 -4.28 -9.89 9.63
CA PHE A 39 -4.04 -10.84 8.55
C PHE A 39 -3.67 -10.07 7.27
N CYS A 40 -2.63 -10.50 6.60
CA CYS A 40 -2.19 -9.93 5.33
C CYS A 40 -2.23 -10.99 4.22
N ASP A 41 -2.85 -10.63 3.10
CA ASP A 41 -2.92 -11.45 1.89
C ASP A 41 -2.30 -10.64 0.74
N PHE A 42 -1.11 -11.03 0.31
CA PHE A 42 -0.30 -10.29 -0.64
C PHE A 42 -0.20 -11.03 -1.97
N THR A 43 -0.74 -10.42 -3.05
CA THR A 43 -0.72 -10.97 -4.40
C THR A 43 0.19 -10.15 -5.30
N MET A 44 1.16 -10.81 -5.91
CA MET A 44 2.05 -10.28 -6.95
C MET A 44 1.80 -11.04 -8.25
N PRO A 45 2.40 -10.65 -9.39
CA PRO A 45 2.10 -11.28 -10.68
C PRO A 45 2.18 -12.81 -10.71
N THR A 46 3.11 -13.40 -9.96
CA THR A 46 3.32 -14.85 -9.95
C THR A 46 3.37 -15.47 -8.55
N TRP A 47 3.09 -14.67 -7.50
CA TRP A 47 3.17 -15.10 -6.10
C TRP A 47 1.92 -14.68 -5.34
N ARG A 48 1.50 -15.52 -4.40
CA ARG A 48 0.53 -15.14 -3.38
C ARG A 48 1.07 -15.56 -2.03
N LEU A 49 1.30 -14.59 -1.16
CA LEU A 49 1.89 -14.79 0.16
C LEU A 49 0.93 -14.31 1.24
N GLN A 50 0.89 -15.01 2.35
CA GLN A 50 0.03 -14.65 3.47
C GLN A 50 0.83 -14.62 4.75
N ALA A 51 0.43 -13.73 5.66
CA ALA A 51 1.00 -13.65 7.00
C ALA A 51 -0.11 -13.38 8.02
N SER A 52 0.02 -13.98 9.17
CA SER A 52 -0.88 -13.79 10.31
C SER A 52 -0.11 -13.19 11.47
N GLY A 53 -0.65 -12.12 12.05
CA GLY A 53 0.00 -11.35 13.10
C GLY A 53 0.84 -10.19 12.57
N LEU A 54 0.98 -9.17 13.41
CA LEU A 54 1.69 -7.93 13.07
C LEU A 54 3.15 -8.17 12.69
N LYS A 55 3.87 -8.94 13.48
CA LYS A 55 5.30 -9.20 13.27
C LYS A 55 5.57 -9.84 11.91
N ASP A 56 4.84 -10.91 11.59
CA ASP A 56 5.05 -11.65 10.33
C ASP A 56 4.55 -10.87 9.12
N SER A 57 3.48 -10.08 9.28
CA SER A 57 2.96 -9.21 8.21
C SER A 57 3.95 -8.11 7.85
N VAL A 58 4.55 -7.47 8.85
CA VAL A 58 5.59 -6.44 8.64
C VAL A 58 6.85 -7.08 8.03
N ALA A 59 7.25 -8.24 8.51
CA ALA A 59 8.41 -8.97 7.95
C ALA A 59 8.22 -9.31 6.47
N LEU A 60 7.00 -9.67 6.07
CA LEU A 60 6.66 -9.93 4.66
C LEU A 60 6.88 -8.68 3.79
N ARG A 61 6.44 -7.52 4.26
CA ARG A 61 6.67 -6.24 3.57
C ARG A 61 8.16 -5.92 3.47
N LEU A 62 8.89 -6.02 4.57
CA LEU A 62 10.31 -5.66 4.63
C LEU A 62 11.18 -6.59 3.79
N ALA A 63 10.76 -7.83 3.55
CA ALA A 63 11.46 -8.75 2.66
C ALA A 63 11.48 -8.25 1.20
N GLY A 64 10.37 -7.64 0.74
CA GLY A 64 10.27 -7.07 -0.60
C GLY A 64 10.76 -5.63 -0.72
N HIS A 65 10.62 -4.85 0.35
CA HIS A 65 10.97 -3.42 0.39
C HIS A 65 11.83 -3.14 1.63
N PRO A 66 13.12 -3.51 1.61
CA PRO A 66 13.98 -3.42 2.81
C PRO A 66 14.38 -2.00 3.19
N GLY A 67 14.25 -1.03 2.29
CA GLY A 67 14.61 0.37 2.52
C GLY A 67 13.44 1.31 2.37
N PRO A 68 13.62 2.59 2.75
CA PRO A 68 12.60 3.62 2.58
C PRO A 68 12.38 3.94 1.10
N GLY A 69 11.23 4.55 0.81
CA GLY A 69 10.87 4.99 -0.53
C GLY A 69 9.92 6.17 -0.47
N THR A 70 9.23 6.40 -1.57
CA THR A 70 8.22 7.43 -1.69
C THR A 70 6.93 6.85 -2.25
N ALA A 71 5.80 7.46 -1.89
CA ALA A 71 4.49 7.20 -2.49
C ALA A 71 4.05 8.49 -3.20
N PRO A 72 4.58 8.76 -4.41
CA PRO A 72 4.37 10.06 -5.08
C PRO A 72 2.92 10.31 -5.46
N ARG A 73 2.11 9.28 -5.57
CA ARG A 73 0.70 9.41 -5.92
C ARG A 73 -0.11 8.31 -5.24
N TRP A 74 -1.21 8.71 -4.57
CA TRP A 74 -2.14 7.76 -3.97
C TRP A 74 -3.56 8.33 -3.95
N ARG A 75 -4.52 7.42 -3.90
CA ARG A 75 -5.94 7.73 -3.83
C ARG A 75 -6.63 6.84 -2.79
N PHE A 76 -7.42 7.48 -1.94
CA PHE A 76 -8.18 6.83 -0.87
C PHE A 76 -9.68 6.83 -1.22
N ASP A 77 -10.34 5.70 -0.95
CA ASP A 77 -11.80 5.60 -0.96
C ASP A 77 -12.27 4.82 0.27
N PRO A 78 -13.19 5.37 1.10
CA PRO A 78 -13.72 4.64 2.24
C PRO A 78 -14.65 3.51 1.79
N THR A 79 -14.70 2.44 2.60
CA THR A 79 -15.66 1.34 2.44
C THR A 79 -16.43 1.15 3.74
N PRO A 80 -17.55 0.39 3.75
CA PRO A 80 -18.26 0.11 5.00
C PRO A 80 -17.41 -0.58 6.06
N THR A 81 -16.37 -1.33 5.69
CA THR A 81 -15.50 -2.08 6.61
C THR A 81 -14.12 -1.48 6.78
N GLY A 82 -13.77 -0.45 6.03
CA GLY A 82 -12.45 0.15 6.09
C GLY A 82 -12.19 1.10 4.93
N PHE A 83 -11.24 0.75 4.06
CA PHE A 83 -10.90 1.59 2.91
C PHE A 83 -10.21 0.81 1.79
N VAL A 84 -10.15 1.46 0.63
CA VAL A 84 -9.30 1.09 -0.50
C VAL A 84 -8.28 2.20 -0.70
N LEU A 85 -7.03 1.83 -0.89
CA LEU A 85 -5.92 2.73 -1.18
C LEU A 85 -5.22 2.27 -2.46
N GLU A 86 -5.29 3.10 -3.50
CA GLU A 86 -4.50 2.92 -4.72
C GLU A 86 -3.24 3.76 -4.58
N VAL A 87 -2.07 3.16 -4.80
CA VAL A 87 -0.79 3.83 -4.55
C VAL A 87 0.26 3.47 -5.59
N GLU A 88 1.09 4.46 -5.93
CA GLU A 88 2.34 4.26 -6.65
C GLU A 88 3.49 4.40 -5.67
N GLU A 89 4.41 3.45 -5.70
CA GLU A 89 5.63 3.49 -4.90
C GLU A 89 6.86 3.60 -5.79
N ALA A 90 7.86 4.31 -5.30
CA ALA A 90 9.17 4.44 -5.94
C ALA A 90 10.27 4.36 -4.89
N TRP A 91 11.32 3.62 -5.17
CA TRP A 91 12.45 3.46 -4.25
C TRP A 91 13.72 3.11 -5.01
N ASP A 92 14.86 3.29 -4.36
CA ASP A 92 16.16 2.91 -4.87
C ASP A 92 16.69 1.72 -4.06
N SER A 93 17.22 0.72 -4.73
CA SER A 93 17.82 -0.45 -4.09
C SER A 93 18.84 -1.09 -5.03
N GLY A 94 20.02 -1.42 -4.49
CA GLY A 94 21.07 -2.06 -5.26
C GLY A 94 21.61 -1.23 -6.43
N GLY A 95 21.53 0.11 -6.35
CA GLY A 95 21.93 1.01 -7.43
C GLY A 95 20.90 1.15 -8.55
N GLU A 96 19.72 0.56 -8.39
CA GLU A 96 18.63 0.57 -9.34
C GLU A 96 17.45 1.37 -8.78
N HIS A 97 16.71 2.06 -9.67
CA HIS A 97 15.46 2.73 -9.32
C HIS A 97 14.27 1.85 -9.68
N TRP A 98 13.42 1.58 -8.70
CA TRP A 98 12.27 0.70 -8.80
C TRP A 98 10.96 1.46 -8.64
N THR A 99 9.93 0.99 -9.32
CA THR A 99 8.55 1.48 -9.14
C THR A 99 7.57 0.32 -9.12
N CYS A 100 6.44 0.50 -8.44
CA CYS A 100 5.31 -0.40 -8.56
C CYS A 100 4.00 0.37 -8.36
N ARG A 101 2.90 -0.26 -8.73
CA ARG A 101 1.54 0.20 -8.42
C ARG A 101 0.83 -0.87 -7.61
N GLU A 102 0.11 -0.44 -6.59
CA GLU A 102 -0.56 -1.36 -5.68
C GLU A 102 -1.98 -0.90 -5.38
N LEU A 103 -2.84 -1.87 -5.13
CA LEU A 103 -4.14 -1.65 -4.56
C LEU A 103 -4.20 -2.36 -3.21
N PHE A 104 -4.45 -1.58 -2.15
CA PHE A 104 -4.67 -2.09 -0.80
C PHE A 104 -6.16 -2.05 -0.49
N ARG A 105 -6.70 -3.14 0.04
CA ARG A 105 -8.02 -3.17 0.64
C ARG A 105 -7.87 -3.52 2.10
N ALA A 106 -8.31 -2.61 2.97
CA ALA A 106 -8.17 -2.75 4.41
C ALA A 106 -9.53 -2.86 5.10
N ASP A 107 -9.66 -3.83 6.00
CA ASP A 107 -10.70 -3.85 7.02
C ASP A 107 -10.12 -3.29 8.31
N ILE A 108 -10.89 -2.49 9.03
CA ILE A 108 -10.44 -1.79 10.23
C ILE A 108 -11.33 -2.08 11.44
N SER A 109 -10.75 -1.95 12.62
CA SER A 109 -11.42 -1.95 13.91
C SER A 109 -10.86 -0.84 14.79
N ASP A 110 -11.29 -0.77 16.04
CA ASP A 110 -10.71 0.15 17.01
C ASP A 110 -9.21 -0.11 17.27
N ALA A 111 -8.75 -1.33 17.00
CA ALA A 111 -7.34 -1.73 17.14
C ALA A 111 -6.45 -1.34 15.95
N GLY A 112 -7.02 -0.86 14.86
CA GLY A 112 -6.32 -0.52 13.62
C GLY A 112 -6.75 -1.40 12.45
N ILE A 113 -5.87 -1.60 11.48
CA ILE A 113 -6.11 -2.48 10.33
C ILE A 113 -6.07 -3.94 10.80
N THR A 114 -7.15 -4.68 10.54
CA THR A 114 -7.30 -6.09 10.94
C THR A 114 -7.04 -7.05 9.79
N GLN A 115 -7.38 -6.64 8.56
CA GLN A 115 -7.10 -7.40 7.35
C GLN A 115 -6.59 -6.46 6.27
N LEU A 116 -5.59 -6.91 5.53
CA LEU A 116 -5.00 -6.15 4.45
C LEU A 116 -4.78 -7.07 3.25
N SER A 117 -5.53 -6.83 2.18
CA SER A 117 -5.29 -7.48 0.89
C SER A 117 -4.51 -6.52 0.01
N VAL A 118 -3.43 -7.00 -0.60
CA VAL A 118 -2.54 -6.20 -1.44
C VAL A 118 -2.42 -6.85 -2.81
N TYR A 119 -2.67 -6.06 -3.85
CA TYR A 119 -2.47 -6.46 -5.25
C TYR A 119 -1.41 -5.56 -5.85
N CYS A 120 -0.28 -6.16 -6.23
CA CYS A 120 0.90 -5.44 -6.72
C CYS A 120 1.19 -5.81 -8.17
N THR A 121 1.60 -4.81 -8.96
CA THR A 121 2.04 -5.01 -10.34
C THR A 121 3.37 -5.75 -10.45
N GLY A 122 4.06 -5.98 -9.34
CA GLY A 122 5.47 -6.35 -9.33
C GLY A 122 6.37 -5.14 -9.47
N ASP A 123 7.63 -5.33 -9.16
CA ASP A 123 8.63 -4.27 -9.15
C ASP A 123 9.17 -4.06 -10.56
N TRP A 124 9.09 -2.83 -11.04
CA TRP A 124 9.58 -2.45 -12.37
C TRP A 124 10.89 -1.68 -12.23
N ASP A 125 11.95 -2.19 -12.84
CA ASP A 125 13.22 -1.51 -12.95
C ASP A 125 13.24 -0.50 -14.12
N ALA A 126 14.36 0.18 -14.33
CA ALA A 126 14.51 1.17 -15.39
C ALA A 126 14.35 0.57 -16.78
N GLU A 127 14.87 -0.63 -17.00
CA GLU A 127 14.75 -1.35 -18.27
C GLU A 127 13.29 -1.68 -18.59
N ARG A 128 12.55 -2.23 -17.64
CA ARG A 128 11.13 -2.54 -17.78
C ARG A 128 10.30 -1.29 -18.09
N ARG A 129 10.58 -0.19 -17.39
CA ARG A 129 9.88 1.09 -17.65
C ARG A 129 10.17 1.63 -19.03
N ALA A 130 11.43 1.51 -19.51
CA ALA A 130 11.83 1.94 -20.85
C ALA A 130 11.16 1.10 -21.94
N GLU A 131 11.10 -0.23 -21.77
CA GLU A 131 10.40 -1.13 -22.70
C GLU A 131 8.92 -0.77 -22.80
N HIS A 132 8.28 -0.54 -21.66
CA HIS A 132 6.88 -0.15 -21.61
C HIS A 132 6.65 1.20 -22.31
N ALA A 133 7.48 2.21 -22.02
CA ALA A 133 7.36 3.54 -22.65
C ALA A 133 7.54 3.49 -24.16
N ALA A 134 8.38 2.60 -24.67
CA ALA A 134 8.57 2.41 -26.10
C ALA A 134 7.37 1.72 -26.78
N ALA A 135 6.66 0.86 -26.05
CA ALA A 135 5.57 0.05 -26.61
C ALA A 135 4.18 0.66 -26.40
N VAL A 136 4.00 1.47 -25.35
CA VAL A 136 2.69 1.96 -24.91
C VAL A 136 2.72 3.47 -24.67
N THR A 137 1.76 4.17 -25.26
CA THR A 137 1.52 5.58 -24.94
C THR A 137 0.33 5.66 -23.98
N LEU A 138 0.58 6.15 -22.76
CA LEU A 138 -0.49 6.34 -21.78
C LEU A 138 -1.28 7.62 -22.09
N ILE A 139 -2.59 7.52 -22.04
CA ILE A 139 -3.48 8.69 -22.23
C ILE A 139 -3.42 9.60 -20.99
N ARG A 140 -3.32 8.99 -19.80
CA ARG A 140 -3.20 9.70 -18.52
C ARG A 140 -2.09 9.03 -17.70
N PRO A 141 -0.86 9.49 -17.91
CA PRO A 141 0.28 8.96 -17.16
C PRO A 141 0.23 9.29 -15.67
#